data_c3f177b3e1b3ec72819c3ee28908a1be
#
_entry.id   c3f177b3e1b3ec72819c3ee28908a1be
#
_cell.length_a   1.000
_cell.length_b   1.000
_cell.length_c   1.000
_cell.angle_alpha   90.00
_cell.angle_beta   90.00
_cell.angle_gamma   90.00
#
_symmetry.space_group_name_H-M   'P 1'
#
loop_
_entity.id
_entity.type
_entity.pdbx_description
1 polymer ?
#
loop_
_entity_poly.entity_id
_entity_poly.type
_entity_poly.pdbx_seq_one_letter_code
_entity_poly.pdbx_strand_id
1 'polypeptide(L)'
;QSKTNQTSGTIAQFQKKIEIAYLQLENDSVNFKRQENLWKNKIGSKAEYEAKKMKYDLSKNNYKQLISELELIKKELNNQLKIALNNWQINLSQKKDYIIKSNLSGLVYDVFKKQGEWVNVNEAIAIIGNKDWFVVEMNIDEKEISKIKTKQKVIITLKAYPNQIFEANISKI
;
A
#
# COMPACT_ATOMS: atom_id res chain seq x y z
N GLN A 1 -19.28 -6.69 -8.18
CA GLN A 1 -19.65 -7.84 -9.06
C GLN A 1 -19.78 -7.43 -10.54
N SER A 2 -20.33 -6.25 -10.91
CA SER A 2 -20.53 -5.86 -12.32
C SER A 2 -19.20 -5.61 -13.08
N LYS A 3 -18.21 -4.97 -12.46
CA LYS A 3 -16.90 -4.69 -13.10
C LYS A 3 -16.07 -5.97 -13.35
N THR A 4 -16.15 -6.95 -12.47
CA THR A 4 -15.43 -8.22 -12.62
C THR A 4 -15.97 -9.02 -13.80
N ASN A 5 -17.29 -9.00 -14.02
CA ASN A 5 -17.93 -9.67 -15.17
C ASN A 5 -17.59 -8.99 -16.51
N GLN A 6 -17.50 -7.67 -16.57
CA GLN A 6 -17.06 -6.93 -17.76
C GLN A 6 -15.61 -7.25 -18.13
N THR A 7 -14.73 -7.31 -17.13
CA THR A 7 -13.30 -7.59 -17.32
C THR A 7 -13.05 -9.00 -17.83
N SER A 8 -13.74 -9.99 -17.25
CA SER A 8 -13.64 -11.38 -17.72
C SER A 8 -14.18 -11.53 -19.15
N GLY A 9 -15.25 -10.81 -19.50
CA GLY A 9 -15.79 -10.77 -20.86
C GLY A 9 -14.80 -10.19 -21.88
N THR A 10 -14.12 -9.11 -21.52
CA THR A 10 -13.09 -8.48 -22.39
C THR A 10 -11.93 -9.42 -22.67
N ILE A 11 -11.38 -10.07 -21.64
CA ILE A 11 -10.29 -11.04 -21.81
C ILE A 11 -10.73 -12.21 -22.71
N ALA A 12 -11.92 -12.75 -22.48
CA ALA A 12 -12.44 -13.85 -23.28
C ALA A 12 -12.63 -13.47 -24.77
N GLN A 13 -13.07 -12.23 -25.05
CA GLN A 13 -13.15 -11.71 -26.43
C GLN A 13 -11.78 -11.61 -27.08
N PHE A 14 -10.74 -11.13 -26.37
CA PHE A 14 -9.39 -11.05 -26.90
C PHE A 14 -8.80 -12.46 -27.14
N GLN A 15 -9.07 -13.42 -26.26
CA GLN A 15 -8.64 -14.80 -26.46
C GLN A 15 -9.23 -15.40 -27.74
N LYS A 16 -10.52 -15.17 -28.01
CA LYS A 16 -11.15 -15.60 -29.27
C LYS A 16 -10.55 -14.94 -30.50
N LYS A 17 -10.23 -13.64 -30.43
CA LYS A 17 -9.54 -12.94 -31.54
C LYS A 17 -8.16 -13.54 -31.81
N ILE A 18 -7.40 -13.87 -30.76
CA ILE A 18 -6.09 -14.50 -30.88
C ILE A 18 -6.20 -15.90 -31.50
N GLU A 19 -7.20 -16.67 -31.09
CA GLU A 19 -7.47 -17.99 -31.66
C GLU A 19 -7.76 -17.91 -33.17
N ILE A 20 -8.62 -16.98 -33.59
CA ILE A 20 -8.91 -16.77 -35.02
C ILE A 20 -7.65 -16.32 -35.77
N ALA A 21 -6.85 -15.40 -35.21
CA ALA A 21 -5.60 -14.95 -35.82
C ALA A 21 -4.56 -16.07 -35.91
N TYR A 22 -4.52 -16.98 -34.94
CA TYR A 22 -3.68 -18.17 -34.96
C TYR A 22 -4.06 -19.11 -36.07
N LEU A 23 -5.34 -19.42 -36.23
CA LEU A 23 -5.85 -20.30 -37.34
C LEU A 23 -5.55 -19.70 -38.72
N GLN A 24 -5.67 -18.36 -38.84
CA GLN A 24 -5.29 -17.65 -40.06
C GLN A 24 -3.80 -17.77 -40.35
N LEU A 25 -2.96 -17.54 -39.33
CA LEU A 25 -1.50 -17.70 -39.43
C LEU A 25 -1.11 -19.12 -39.83
N GLU A 26 -1.73 -20.13 -39.23
CA GLU A 26 -1.47 -21.52 -39.53
C GLU A 26 -1.79 -21.84 -41.03
N ASN A 27 -2.96 -21.42 -41.50
CA ASN A 27 -3.35 -21.58 -42.90
C ASN A 27 -2.38 -20.87 -43.85
N ASP A 28 -2.03 -19.62 -43.57
CA ASP A 28 -1.12 -18.83 -44.40
C ASP A 28 0.32 -19.40 -44.36
N SER A 29 0.76 -19.97 -43.24
CA SER A 29 2.03 -20.67 -43.08
C SER A 29 2.10 -21.90 -43.97
N VAL A 30 1.05 -22.72 -43.98
CA VAL A 30 0.97 -23.94 -44.86
C VAL A 30 1.00 -23.53 -46.31
N ASN A 31 0.23 -22.52 -46.71
CA ASN A 31 0.19 -22.01 -48.07
C ASN A 31 1.52 -21.42 -48.52
N PHE A 32 2.18 -20.66 -47.64
CA PHE A 32 3.51 -20.12 -47.92
C PHE A 32 4.55 -21.22 -48.10
N LYS A 33 4.61 -22.21 -47.18
CA LYS A 33 5.54 -23.35 -47.28
C LYS A 33 5.36 -24.15 -48.56
N ARG A 34 4.10 -24.36 -48.99
CA ARG A 34 3.79 -25.03 -50.26
C ARG A 34 4.35 -24.23 -51.44
N GLN A 35 4.11 -22.91 -51.46
CA GLN A 35 4.60 -22.03 -52.53
C GLN A 35 6.13 -21.91 -52.52
N GLU A 36 6.74 -21.87 -51.33
CA GLU A 36 8.20 -21.87 -51.19
C GLU A 36 8.85 -23.15 -51.81
N ASN A 37 8.24 -24.31 -51.58
CA ASN A 37 8.72 -25.55 -52.16
C ASN A 37 8.55 -25.58 -53.70
N LEU A 38 7.45 -25.07 -54.24
CA LEU A 38 7.27 -24.93 -55.69
C LEU A 38 8.32 -23.99 -56.29
N TRP A 39 8.55 -22.83 -55.65
CA TRP A 39 9.56 -21.87 -56.09
C TRP A 39 10.98 -22.43 -56.05
N LYS A 40 11.35 -23.17 -55.00
CA LYS A 40 12.65 -23.88 -54.92
C LYS A 40 12.86 -24.86 -56.08
N ASN A 41 11.80 -25.49 -56.53
CA ASN A 41 11.80 -26.40 -57.68
C ASN A 41 11.61 -25.68 -59.03
N LYS A 42 11.71 -24.32 -59.05
CA LYS A 42 11.54 -23.48 -60.25
C LYS A 42 10.13 -23.59 -60.89
N ILE A 43 9.12 -23.88 -60.08
CA ILE A 43 7.72 -23.99 -60.50
C ILE A 43 6.98 -22.75 -59.97
N GLY A 44 6.23 -22.05 -60.82
CA GLY A 44 5.44 -20.88 -60.49
C GLY A 44 6.16 -19.56 -60.73
N SER A 45 5.49 -18.44 -60.41
CA SER A 45 6.02 -17.11 -60.62
C SER A 45 6.60 -16.50 -59.32
N LYS A 46 7.56 -15.58 -59.46
CA LYS A 46 8.11 -14.81 -58.33
C LYS A 46 7.02 -14.03 -57.62
N ALA A 47 6.09 -13.46 -58.34
CA ALA A 47 4.97 -12.68 -57.82
C ALA A 47 4.07 -13.51 -56.88
N GLU A 48 3.77 -14.77 -57.26
CA GLU A 48 2.98 -15.69 -56.40
C GLU A 48 3.71 -16.04 -55.12
N TYR A 49 5.02 -16.31 -55.18
CA TYR A 49 5.85 -16.55 -53.99
C TYR A 49 5.84 -15.33 -53.05
N GLU A 50 6.11 -14.14 -53.58
CA GLU A 50 6.13 -12.90 -52.80
C GLU A 50 4.76 -12.58 -52.19
N ALA A 51 3.66 -12.79 -52.91
CA ALA A 51 2.31 -12.62 -52.42
C ALA A 51 1.98 -13.53 -51.24
N LYS A 52 2.35 -14.84 -51.34
CA LYS A 52 2.14 -15.79 -50.25
C LYS A 52 3.01 -15.49 -49.03
N LYS A 53 4.26 -15.09 -49.25
CA LYS A 53 5.16 -14.65 -48.18
C LYS A 53 4.60 -13.44 -47.47
N MET A 54 4.18 -12.41 -48.19
CA MET A 54 3.60 -11.20 -47.61
C MET A 54 2.36 -11.52 -46.76
N LYS A 55 1.47 -12.39 -47.26
CA LYS A 55 0.28 -12.79 -46.52
C LYS A 55 0.61 -13.50 -45.22
N TYR A 56 1.60 -14.42 -45.24
CA TYR A 56 2.11 -15.09 -44.05
C TYR A 56 2.71 -14.12 -43.06
N ASP A 57 3.54 -13.15 -43.52
CA ASP A 57 4.18 -12.16 -42.67
C ASP A 57 3.14 -11.23 -42.03
N LEU A 58 2.09 -10.83 -42.74
CA LEU A 58 0.97 -10.07 -42.24
C LEU A 58 0.19 -10.80 -41.14
N SER A 59 -0.19 -12.05 -41.39
CA SER A 59 -0.94 -12.86 -40.41
C SER A 59 -0.10 -13.14 -39.15
N LYS A 60 1.22 -13.34 -39.31
CA LYS A 60 2.18 -13.49 -38.22
C LYS A 60 2.28 -12.26 -37.35
N ASN A 61 2.37 -11.08 -37.97
CA ASN A 61 2.44 -9.81 -37.26
C ASN A 61 1.12 -9.49 -36.54
N ASN A 62 -0.02 -9.75 -37.17
CA ASN A 62 -1.33 -9.59 -36.56
C ASN A 62 -1.50 -10.49 -35.31
N TYR A 63 -1.12 -11.76 -35.41
CA TYR A 63 -1.15 -12.67 -34.26
C TYR A 63 -0.28 -12.17 -33.10
N LYS A 64 0.96 -11.73 -33.39
CA LYS A 64 1.87 -11.16 -32.37
C LYS A 64 1.30 -9.88 -31.73
N GLN A 65 0.73 -9.01 -32.54
CA GLN A 65 0.13 -7.77 -32.05
C GLN A 65 -1.00 -8.07 -31.05
N LEU A 66 -1.91 -8.97 -31.37
CA LEU A 66 -3.02 -9.35 -30.50
C LEU A 66 -2.55 -9.95 -29.16
N ILE A 67 -1.47 -10.75 -29.18
CA ILE A 67 -0.86 -11.26 -27.94
C ILE A 67 -0.34 -10.10 -27.09
N SER A 68 0.42 -9.17 -27.70
CA SER A 68 0.97 -8.01 -26.97
C SER A 68 -0.14 -7.11 -26.40
N GLU A 69 -1.23 -6.92 -27.14
CA GLU A 69 -2.40 -6.17 -26.66
C GLU A 69 -3.05 -6.86 -25.45
N LEU A 70 -3.19 -8.19 -25.47
CA LEU A 70 -3.73 -8.93 -24.32
C LEU A 70 -2.82 -8.81 -23.09
N GLU A 71 -1.50 -8.87 -23.28
CA GLU A 71 -0.54 -8.68 -22.17
C GLU A 71 -0.63 -7.28 -21.55
N LEU A 72 -0.76 -6.25 -22.39
CA LEU A 72 -0.96 -4.88 -21.92
C LEU A 72 -2.27 -4.74 -21.12
N ILE A 73 -3.36 -5.30 -21.61
CA ILE A 73 -4.65 -5.31 -20.89
C ILE A 73 -4.50 -6.01 -19.55
N LYS A 74 -3.87 -7.18 -19.48
CA LYS A 74 -3.63 -7.90 -18.22
C LYS A 74 -2.79 -7.09 -17.24
N LYS A 75 -1.76 -6.41 -17.74
CA LYS A 75 -0.90 -5.55 -16.92
C LYS A 75 -1.68 -4.37 -16.35
N GLU A 76 -2.49 -3.72 -17.18
CA GLU A 76 -3.35 -2.61 -16.74
C GLU A 76 -4.35 -3.04 -15.67
N LEU A 77 -5.01 -4.18 -15.85
CA LEU A 77 -5.93 -4.74 -14.86
C LEU A 77 -5.25 -5.07 -13.53
N ASN A 78 -4.05 -5.62 -13.58
CA ASN A 78 -3.25 -5.87 -12.37
C ASN A 78 -2.88 -4.58 -11.65
N ASN A 79 -2.53 -3.53 -12.39
CA ASN A 79 -2.25 -2.22 -11.82
C ASN A 79 -3.49 -1.63 -11.14
N GLN A 80 -4.64 -1.69 -11.79
CA GLN A 80 -5.91 -1.22 -11.22
C GLN A 80 -6.30 -1.98 -9.95
N LEU A 81 -6.11 -3.30 -9.94
CA LEU A 81 -6.31 -4.13 -8.75
C LEU A 81 -5.39 -3.70 -7.61
N LYS A 82 -4.10 -3.49 -7.91
CA LYS A 82 -3.12 -3.04 -6.91
C LYS A 82 -3.49 -1.68 -6.32
N ILE A 83 -3.92 -0.72 -7.16
CA ILE A 83 -4.38 0.59 -6.71
C ILE A 83 -5.63 0.45 -5.81
N ALA A 84 -6.59 -0.38 -6.21
CA ALA A 84 -7.80 -0.62 -5.43
C ALA A 84 -7.49 -1.25 -4.06
N LEU A 85 -6.55 -2.21 -4.01
CA LEU A 85 -6.10 -2.81 -2.75
C LEU A 85 -5.38 -1.81 -1.85
N ASN A 86 -4.51 -0.97 -2.41
CA ASN A 86 -3.84 0.09 -1.65
C ASN A 86 -4.86 1.08 -1.06
N ASN A 87 -5.82 1.54 -1.86
CA ASN A 87 -6.87 2.43 -1.39
C ASN A 87 -7.71 1.78 -0.27
N TRP A 88 -8.03 0.49 -0.41
CA TRP A 88 -8.72 -0.25 0.63
C TRP A 88 -7.91 -0.32 1.93
N GLN A 89 -6.59 -0.57 1.85
CA GLN A 89 -5.70 -0.58 3.03
C GLN A 89 -5.63 0.80 3.69
N ILE A 90 -5.53 1.88 2.90
CA ILE A 90 -5.54 3.26 3.41
C ILE A 90 -6.85 3.53 4.16
N ASN A 91 -7.99 3.19 3.57
CA ASN A 91 -9.30 3.38 4.20
C ASN A 91 -9.44 2.56 5.51
N LEU A 92 -8.89 1.34 5.54
CA LEU A 92 -8.85 0.53 6.77
C LEU A 92 -7.97 1.17 7.86
N SER A 93 -6.82 1.75 7.47
CA SER A 93 -5.96 2.47 8.41
C SER A 93 -6.67 3.70 8.96
N GLN A 94 -7.24 4.53 8.10
CA GLN A 94 -8.03 5.70 8.50
C GLN A 94 -9.18 5.33 9.46
N LYS A 95 -9.85 4.19 9.23
CA LYS A 95 -10.90 3.71 10.14
C LYS A 95 -10.35 3.43 11.55
N LYS A 96 -9.10 2.98 11.69
CA LYS A 96 -8.47 2.76 13.00
C LYS A 96 -8.19 4.08 13.72
N ASP A 97 -7.91 5.14 12.97
CA ASP A 97 -7.61 6.46 13.53
C ASP A 97 -8.83 7.12 14.19
N TYR A 98 -10.05 6.67 13.86
CA TYR A 98 -11.27 7.06 14.58
C TYR A 98 -11.38 6.45 15.99
N ILE A 99 -10.52 5.50 16.34
CA ILE A 99 -10.47 4.90 17.68
C ILE A 99 -9.17 5.32 18.34
N ILE A 100 -9.24 6.35 19.15
CA ILE A 100 -8.08 6.85 19.90
C ILE A 100 -7.84 5.94 21.10
N LYS A 101 -6.63 5.39 21.17
CA LYS A 101 -6.20 4.49 22.25
C LYS A 101 -4.95 5.05 22.91
N SER A 102 -4.87 4.87 24.23
CA SER A 102 -3.63 5.12 24.95
C SER A 102 -2.55 4.11 24.60
N ASN A 103 -1.33 4.58 24.40
CA ASN A 103 -0.13 3.73 24.27
C ASN A 103 0.43 3.30 25.63
N LEU A 104 -0.09 3.86 26.73
CA LEU A 104 0.34 3.59 28.09
C LEU A 104 -0.80 2.98 28.87
N SER A 105 -0.48 1.98 29.72
CA SER A 105 -1.37 1.50 30.76
C SER A 105 -1.16 2.37 32.00
N GLY A 106 -2.22 2.93 32.56
CA GLY A 106 -2.11 3.81 33.70
C GLY A 106 -3.44 4.36 34.20
N LEU A 107 -3.36 5.34 35.07
CA LEU A 107 -4.52 6.06 35.61
C LEU A 107 -4.87 7.22 34.67
N VAL A 108 -6.14 7.40 34.41
CA VAL A 108 -6.65 8.60 33.70
C VAL A 108 -6.74 9.72 34.72
N TYR A 109 -5.91 10.74 34.59
CA TYR A 109 -5.87 11.88 35.50
C TYR A 109 -6.88 12.94 35.13
N ASP A 110 -7.08 13.15 33.84
CA ASP A 110 -8.04 14.15 33.35
C ASP A 110 -8.58 13.76 31.98
N VAL A 111 -9.80 14.22 31.68
CA VAL A 111 -10.47 14.06 30.39
C VAL A 111 -11.00 15.41 29.95
N PHE A 112 -10.38 16.00 28.93
CA PHE A 112 -10.70 17.36 28.46
C PHE A 112 -11.89 17.41 27.52
N LYS A 113 -12.27 16.27 26.92
CA LYS A 113 -13.33 16.20 25.91
C LYS A 113 -14.49 15.36 26.38
N LYS A 114 -15.69 15.86 26.12
CA LYS A 114 -16.96 15.17 26.42
C LYS A 114 -17.54 14.56 25.14
N GLN A 115 -18.42 13.62 25.32
CA GLN A 115 -19.15 13.02 24.20
C GLN A 115 -19.93 14.08 23.44
N GLY A 116 -19.78 14.11 22.10
CA GLY A 116 -20.41 15.08 21.22
C GLY A 116 -19.56 16.30 20.90
N GLU A 117 -18.38 16.48 21.52
CA GLU A 117 -17.47 17.56 21.22
C GLU A 117 -16.56 17.24 20.03
N TRP A 118 -16.20 18.28 19.28
CA TRP A 118 -15.24 18.17 18.19
C TRP A 118 -13.82 18.00 18.73
N VAL A 119 -13.06 17.14 18.06
CA VAL A 119 -11.64 16.89 18.35
C VAL A 119 -10.82 17.24 17.12
N ASN A 120 -9.82 18.08 17.29
CA ASN A 120 -8.89 18.47 16.25
C ASN A 120 -7.55 17.73 16.40
N VAL A 121 -6.78 17.67 15.31
CA VAL A 121 -5.40 17.19 15.33
C VAL A 121 -4.58 18.09 16.28
N ASN A 122 -3.75 17.50 17.12
CA ASN A 122 -2.92 18.16 18.15
C ASN A 122 -3.68 18.68 19.38
N GLU A 123 -4.94 18.32 19.56
CA GLU A 123 -5.70 18.67 20.76
C GLU A 123 -5.64 17.53 21.78
N ALA A 124 -5.33 17.89 23.04
CA ALA A 124 -5.28 16.91 24.13
C ALA A 124 -6.70 16.45 24.48
N ILE A 125 -6.93 15.14 24.53
CA ILE A 125 -8.22 14.54 24.86
C ILE A 125 -8.25 14.11 26.32
N ALA A 126 -7.17 13.51 26.81
CA ALA A 126 -7.04 13.02 28.18
C ALA A 126 -5.56 12.99 28.60
N ILE A 127 -5.33 13.01 29.90
CA ILE A 127 -4.02 12.77 30.50
C ILE A 127 -4.04 11.42 31.17
N ILE A 128 -3.12 10.55 30.74
CA ILE A 128 -2.92 9.21 31.30
C ILE A 128 -1.48 9.10 31.78
N GLY A 129 -1.29 8.64 33.01
CA GLY A 129 0.03 8.51 33.58
C GLY A 129 0.16 7.29 34.50
N ASN A 130 1.37 7.04 34.94
CA ASN A 130 1.64 5.98 35.91
C ASN A 130 1.05 6.35 37.26
N LYS A 131 0.51 5.37 37.97
CA LYS A 131 -0.04 5.53 39.32
C LYS A 131 0.98 5.26 40.43
N ASP A 132 2.11 4.63 40.10
CA ASP A 132 3.03 4.08 41.09
C ASP A 132 4.22 4.99 41.39
N TRP A 133 4.50 5.98 40.52
CA TRP A 133 5.57 6.95 40.74
C TRP A 133 5.22 8.32 40.15
N PHE A 134 5.72 9.33 40.77
CA PHE A 134 5.49 10.73 40.43
C PHE A 134 6.81 11.49 40.31
N VAL A 135 6.82 12.50 39.46
CA VAL A 135 7.91 13.46 39.38
C VAL A 135 7.42 14.76 40.04
N VAL A 136 8.19 15.27 41.00
CA VAL A 136 7.93 16.55 41.65
C VAL A 136 8.92 17.57 41.10
N GLU A 137 8.41 18.61 40.48
CA GLU A 137 9.21 19.73 40.00
C GLU A 137 9.13 20.85 41.02
N MET A 138 10.29 21.44 41.35
CA MET A 138 10.37 22.53 42.29
C MET A 138 11.42 23.54 41.85
N ASN A 139 11.14 24.80 42.08
CA ASN A 139 12.09 25.88 41.86
C ASN A 139 13.02 26.00 43.09
N ILE A 140 14.32 26.11 42.80
CA ILE A 140 15.36 26.23 43.83
C ILE A 140 16.11 27.53 43.63
N ASP A 141 16.44 28.21 44.74
CA ASP A 141 17.22 29.44 44.71
C ASP A 141 18.61 29.17 44.12
N GLU A 142 19.10 30.06 43.29
CA GLU A 142 20.43 29.98 42.65
C GLU A 142 21.57 29.78 43.69
N LYS A 143 21.45 30.35 44.87
CA LYS A 143 22.42 30.20 45.97
C LYS A 143 22.52 28.77 46.51
N GLU A 144 21.46 27.98 46.38
CA GLU A 144 21.41 26.61 46.92
C GLU A 144 21.71 25.55 45.85
N ILE A 145 21.69 25.91 44.56
CA ILE A 145 21.84 24.94 43.45
C ILE A 145 23.19 24.23 43.47
N SER A 146 24.25 24.91 43.95
CA SER A 146 25.60 24.32 44.06
C SER A 146 25.69 23.17 45.06
N LYS A 147 24.76 23.09 46.01
CA LYS A 147 24.70 22.04 47.05
C LYS A 147 23.92 20.81 46.61
N ILE A 148 23.25 20.87 45.47
CA ILE A 148 22.34 19.85 44.97
C ILE A 148 23.03 19.01 43.91
N LYS A 149 22.87 17.69 43.99
CA LYS A 149 23.46 16.74 43.03
C LYS A 149 22.41 15.77 42.55
N THR A 150 22.50 15.38 41.26
CA THR A 150 21.71 14.28 40.73
C THR A 150 21.94 12.99 41.52
N LYS A 151 20.91 12.16 41.68
CA LYS A 151 20.86 10.93 42.49
C LYS A 151 20.97 11.17 44.00
N GLN A 152 20.96 12.40 44.46
CA GLN A 152 20.88 12.70 45.89
C GLN A 152 19.50 12.32 46.43
N LYS A 153 19.48 11.66 47.61
CA LYS A 153 18.23 11.36 48.33
C LYS A 153 17.64 12.62 48.90
N VAL A 154 16.36 12.78 48.78
CA VAL A 154 15.61 13.92 49.36
C VAL A 154 14.37 13.41 50.08
N ILE A 155 13.97 14.14 51.08
CA ILE A 155 12.76 13.90 51.87
C ILE A 155 11.74 14.94 51.46
N ILE A 156 10.56 14.50 51.07
CA ILE A 156 9.45 15.37 50.69
C ILE A 156 8.34 15.23 51.72
N THR A 157 7.91 16.37 52.27
CA THR A 157 6.72 16.45 53.12
C THR A 157 5.66 17.27 52.41
N LEU A 158 4.46 16.77 52.36
CA LEU A 158 3.33 17.43 51.71
C LEU A 158 2.32 17.89 52.77
N LYS A 159 1.86 19.14 52.66
CA LYS A 159 0.84 19.68 53.60
C LYS A 159 -0.47 18.87 53.57
N ALA A 160 -0.80 18.26 52.47
CA ALA A 160 -1.98 17.37 52.32
C ALA A 160 -1.83 16.03 53.09
N TYR A 161 -0.60 15.62 53.40
CA TYR A 161 -0.28 14.38 54.09
C TYR A 161 0.72 14.64 55.24
N PRO A 162 0.29 15.34 56.32
CA PRO A 162 1.19 15.84 57.36
C PRO A 162 1.94 14.77 58.16
N ASN A 163 1.47 13.53 58.12
CA ASN A 163 2.07 12.41 58.84
C ASN A 163 2.79 11.41 57.92
N GLN A 164 2.99 11.79 56.66
CA GLN A 164 3.67 10.91 55.70
C GLN A 164 4.96 11.59 55.16
N ILE A 165 6.02 10.80 55.17
CA ILE A 165 7.32 11.18 54.64
C ILE A 165 7.53 10.40 53.34
N PHE A 166 7.85 11.12 52.26
CA PHE A 166 8.13 10.54 50.97
C PHE A 166 9.63 10.64 50.69
N GLU A 167 10.27 9.50 50.44
CA GLU A 167 11.64 9.47 49.97
C GLU A 167 11.68 9.55 48.45
N ALA A 168 12.54 10.42 47.92
CA ALA A 168 12.74 10.60 46.51
C ALA A 168 14.24 10.74 46.16
N ASN A 169 14.55 10.65 44.88
CA ASN A 169 15.89 10.91 44.38
C ASN A 169 15.84 12.03 43.34
N ILE A 170 16.82 12.90 43.34
CA ILE A 170 16.95 13.95 42.32
C ILE A 170 17.28 13.28 40.99
N SER A 171 16.38 13.38 40.03
CA SER A 171 16.54 12.83 38.69
C SER A 171 17.23 13.79 37.74
N LYS A 172 16.93 15.08 37.85
CA LYS A 172 17.44 16.16 36.99
C LYS A 172 17.55 17.46 37.78
N ILE A 173 18.50 18.29 37.41
CA ILE A 173 18.70 19.65 37.88
C ILE A 173 18.61 20.58 36.67
#